data_81ea26dc769ed0f5ef6670d43d39952b
#
_entry.id   81ea26dc769ed0f5ef6670d43d39952b
#
_cell.length_a   1.000
_cell.length_b   1.000
_cell.length_c   1.000
_cell.angle_alpha   90.00
_cell.angle_beta   90.00
_cell.angle_gamma   90.00
#
_symmetry.space_group_name_H-M   'P 1'
#
loop_
_entity.id
_entity.type
_entity.pdbx_description
1 polymer ?
#
loop_
_entity_poly.entity_id
_entity_poly.type
_entity_poly.pdbx_seq_one_letter_code
_entity_poly.pdbx_strand_id
1 'polypeptide(L)'
;MEALRERLVRPQRLTRASMDFYSGTLEGHEVVIVRSGIGKVNAGICTQILADVFQVDAVINTGIAGSLDARIDIGDIVISTDTVQHDMDATGFGYDPGVIPRMETSFFKADNRLVEAAEAACREAVPDVNVFTGRIVSGDQFVSDRETKNRISSRFDGLCTEMEGAAIAQAAWLNGIPFVIIRAISDKADDSATVDYPTFERQAIEH
;
A
#
# COMPACT_ATOMS: atom_id res chain seq x y z
N MET A 1 4.01 11.26 -7.25
CA MET A 1 4.77 12.03 -6.23
C MET A 1 5.11 13.43 -6.72
N GLU A 2 5.83 13.58 -7.83
CA GLU A 2 6.23 14.91 -8.33
C GLU A 2 5.01 15.79 -8.62
N ALA A 3 4.02 15.28 -9.33
CA ALA A 3 2.78 16.00 -9.63
C ALA A 3 2.05 16.49 -8.37
N LEU A 4 1.96 15.68 -7.33
CA LEU A 4 1.34 16.10 -6.06
C LEU A 4 2.17 17.17 -5.35
N ARG A 5 3.51 17.02 -5.34
CA ARG A 5 4.42 18.01 -4.74
C ARG A 5 4.32 19.37 -5.42
N GLU A 6 4.22 19.41 -6.74
CA GLU A 6 4.08 20.64 -7.52
C GLU A 6 2.78 21.41 -7.22
N ARG A 7 1.74 20.71 -6.77
CA ARG A 7 0.46 21.31 -6.38
C ARG A 7 0.42 21.80 -4.93
N LEU A 8 1.46 21.52 -4.11
CA LEU A 8 1.52 22.00 -2.73
C LEU A 8 1.65 23.50 -2.67
N VAL A 9 0.81 24.13 -1.86
CA VAL A 9 0.91 25.54 -1.50
C VAL A 9 1.82 25.68 -0.29
N ARG A 10 2.83 26.54 -0.36
CA ARG A 10 3.84 26.82 0.69
C ARG A 10 4.58 25.54 1.15
N PRO A 11 5.17 24.74 0.25
CA PRO A 11 5.84 23.52 0.62
C PRO A 11 7.02 23.79 1.54
N GLN A 12 7.11 22.99 2.61
CA GLN A 12 8.27 22.89 3.49
C GLN A 12 8.87 21.51 3.35
N ARG A 13 10.19 21.41 3.30
CA ARG A 13 10.89 20.14 3.20
C ARG A 13 11.63 19.83 4.50
N LEU A 14 11.44 18.62 4.99
CA LEU A 14 12.21 18.05 6.10
C LEU A 14 12.78 16.70 5.66
N THR A 15 14.09 16.50 5.77
CA THR A 15 14.72 15.20 5.51
C THR A 15 14.93 14.44 6.81
N ARG A 16 14.43 13.20 6.89
CA ARG A 16 14.63 12.24 8.01
C ARG A 16 14.78 10.83 7.45
N ALA A 17 15.69 10.05 8.06
CA ALA A 17 15.97 8.67 7.63
C ALA A 17 16.18 8.53 6.10
N SER A 18 16.88 9.50 5.49
CA SER A 18 17.09 9.60 4.03
C SER A 18 15.82 9.77 3.19
N MET A 19 14.69 10.11 3.80
CA MET A 19 13.42 10.40 3.13
C MET A 19 13.13 11.90 3.19
N ASP A 20 12.62 12.44 2.09
CA ASP A 20 12.19 13.83 2.00
C ASP A 20 10.68 13.94 2.22
N PHE A 21 10.30 14.59 3.31
CA PHE A 21 8.93 14.90 3.67
C PHE A 21 8.61 16.32 3.23
N TYR A 22 7.55 16.47 2.44
CA TYR A 22 7.06 17.76 1.96
C TYR A 22 5.72 18.06 2.61
N SER A 23 5.70 18.98 3.57
CA SER A 23 4.46 19.46 4.21
C SER A 23 3.98 20.72 3.53
N GLY A 24 2.67 20.91 3.44
CA GLY A 24 2.03 22.08 2.84
C GLY A 24 0.54 21.88 2.70
N THR A 25 -0.13 22.80 2.02
CA THR A 25 -1.58 22.74 1.78
C THR A 25 -1.86 22.24 0.37
N LEU A 26 -2.71 21.21 0.25
CA LEU A 26 -3.22 20.71 -1.02
C LEU A 26 -4.75 20.79 -1.00
N GLU A 27 -5.33 21.52 -1.95
CA GLU A 27 -6.80 21.73 -2.06
C GLU A 27 -7.46 22.12 -0.72
N GLY A 28 -6.78 22.95 0.07
CA GLY A 28 -7.28 23.45 1.36
C GLY A 28 -6.99 22.55 2.56
N HIS A 29 -6.38 21.38 2.37
CA HIS A 29 -6.01 20.44 3.43
C HIS A 29 -4.52 20.48 3.73
N GLU A 30 -4.15 20.45 5.01
CA GLU A 30 -2.76 20.27 5.43
C GLU A 30 -2.35 18.82 5.15
N VAL A 31 -1.26 18.64 4.39
CA VAL A 31 -0.78 17.32 3.98
C VAL A 31 0.73 17.18 4.10
N VAL A 32 1.19 15.97 4.25
CA VAL A 32 2.61 15.59 4.16
C VAL A 32 2.77 14.55 3.06
N ILE A 33 3.57 14.87 2.05
CA ILE A 33 3.83 13.97 0.92
C ILE A 33 5.26 13.44 1.05
N VAL A 34 5.40 12.12 1.03
CA VAL A 34 6.70 11.45 1.18
C VAL A 34 6.76 10.19 0.33
N ARG A 35 7.92 9.86 -0.19
CA ARG A 35 8.22 8.54 -0.77
C ARG A 35 8.92 7.70 0.29
N SER A 36 8.26 6.63 0.74
CA SER A 36 8.78 5.76 1.81
C SER A 36 10.03 4.96 1.40
N GLY A 37 10.23 4.74 0.10
CA GLY A 37 11.16 3.74 -0.40
C GLY A 37 10.54 2.35 -0.45
N ILE A 38 11.32 1.35 -0.86
CA ILE A 38 10.84 -0.02 -1.06
C ILE A 38 11.06 -0.84 0.21
N GLY A 39 10.09 -1.70 0.52
CA GLY A 39 10.17 -2.71 1.56
C GLY A 39 9.62 -2.27 2.93
N LYS A 40 9.34 -3.26 3.75
CA LYS A 40 8.61 -3.11 5.02
C LYS A 40 9.32 -2.21 6.04
N VAL A 41 10.65 -2.29 6.11
CA VAL A 41 11.43 -1.47 7.06
C VAL A 41 11.32 0.02 6.71
N ASN A 42 11.52 0.37 5.43
CA ASN A 42 11.39 1.74 4.97
C ASN A 42 9.96 2.28 5.22
N ALA A 43 8.97 1.47 4.89
CA ALA A 43 7.56 1.80 5.05
C ALA A 43 7.18 2.04 6.53
N GLY A 44 7.62 1.16 7.42
CA GLY A 44 7.39 1.29 8.87
C GLY A 44 8.07 2.53 9.47
N ILE A 45 9.34 2.78 9.12
CA ILE A 45 10.08 3.98 9.57
C ILE A 45 9.38 5.25 9.06
N CYS A 46 8.98 5.27 7.79
CA CYS A 46 8.27 6.40 7.19
C CYS A 46 6.99 6.72 7.97
N THR A 47 6.18 5.71 8.23
CA THR A 47 4.90 5.87 8.96
C THR A 47 5.13 6.33 10.39
N GLN A 48 6.16 5.82 11.08
CA GLN A 48 6.49 6.28 12.42
C GLN A 48 6.93 7.75 12.44
N ILE A 49 7.70 8.20 11.45
CA ILE A 49 8.08 9.62 11.32
C ILE A 49 6.82 10.49 11.07
N LEU A 50 5.88 10.03 10.23
CA LEU A 50 4.62 10.74 10.03
C LEU A 50 3.83 10.88 11.32
N ALA A 51 3.78 9.84 12.16
CA ALA A 51 3.14 9.86 13.45
C ALA A 51 3.82 10.81 14.45
N ASP A 52 5.12 10.66 14.65
CA ASP A 52 5.85 11.35 15.73
C ASP A 52 6.20 12.80 15.40
N VAL A 53 6.60 13.05 14.16
CA VAL A 53 7.14 14.38 13.76
C VAL A 53 6.04 15.26 13.18
N PHE A 54 5.15 14.67 12.36
CA PHE A 54 4.11 15.43 11.66
C PHE A 54 2.74 15.29 12.33
N GLN A 55 2.56 14.33 13.25
CA GLN A 55 1.32 14.10 14.00
C GLN A 55 0.09 14.01 13.06
N VAL A 56 0.24 13.23 12.00
CA VAL A 56 -0.81 13.08 10.99
C VAL A 56 -2.06 12.38 11.54
N ASP A 57 -3.23 12.82 11.11
CA ASP A 57 -4.53 12.28 11.51
C ASP A 57 -4.95 11.04 10.73
N ALA A 58 -4.35 10.82 9.56
CA ALA A 58 -4.63 9.69 8.69
C ALA A 58 -3.44 9.40 7.76
N VAL A 59 -3.32 8.15 7.30
CA VAL A 59 -2.33 7.73 6.31
C VAL A 59 -3.03 7.17 5.07
N ILE A 60 -2.75 7.77 3.92
CA ILE A 60 -3.15 7.26 2.61
C ILE A 60 -1.88 6.82 1.89
N ASN A 61 -1.78 5.55 1.58
CA ASN A 61 -0.65 5.03 0.81
C ASN A 61 -1.10 4.65 -0.60
N THR A 62 -0.44 5.22 -1.60
CA THR A 62 -0.66 4.90 -3.02
C THR A 62 0.56 4.27 -3.63
N GLY A 63 0.38 3.35 -4.55
CA GLY A 63 1.45 2.66 -5.24
C GLY A 63 0.94 1.64 -6.24
N ILE A 64 1.83 0.77 -6.68
CA ILE A 64 1.53 -0.29 -7.64
C ILE A 64 1.61 -1.65 -6.96
N ALA A 65 0.99 -2.68 -7.57
CA ALA A 65 0.97 -4.04 -7.07
C ALA A 65 0.79 -5.06 -8.19
N GLY A 66 1.21 -6.29 -7.94
CA GLY A 66 0.91 -7.44 -8.77
C GLY A 66 -0.43 -8.09 -8.40
N SER A 67 -1.26 -8.40 -9.40
CA SER A 67 -2.57 -9.02 -9.18
C SER A 67 -2.44 -10.48 -8.74
N LEU A 68 -3.18 -10.84 -7.69
CA LEU A 68 -3.34 -12.23 -7.23
C LEU A 68 -4.66 -12.86 -7.69
N ASP A 69 -5.63 -12.05 -8.15
CA ASP A 69 -6.95 -12.49 -8.59
C ASP A 69 -7.06 -12.42 -10.10
N ALA A 70 -7.57 -13.49 -10.72
CA ALA A 70 -7.71 -13.57 -12.18
C ALA A 70 -8.71 -12.55 -12.77
N ARG A 71 -9.62 -12.02 -11.96
CA ARG A 71 -10.60 -11.00 -12.37
C ARG A 71 -10.03 -9.61 -12.52
N ILE A 72 -8.85 -9.37 -11.91
CA ILE A 72 -8.23 -8.04 -11.82
C ILE A 72 -7.17 -7.91 -12.88
N ASP A 73 -7.30 -6.96 -13.78
CA ASP A 73 -6.40 -6.72 -14.89
C ASP A 73 -5.39 -5.60 -14.61
N ILE A 74 -4.35 -5.54 -15.44
CA ILE A 74 -3.36 -4.45 -15.40
C ILE A 74 -4.08 -3.13 -15.67
N GLY A 75 -3.82 -2.12 -14.84
CA GLY A 75 -4.51 -0.83 -14.85
C GLY A 75 -5.68 -0.73 -13.90
N ASP A 76 -6.24 -1.85 -13.42
CA ASP A 76 -7.30 -1.82 -12.40
C ASP A 76 -6.77 -1.31 -11.06
N ILE A 77 -7.68 -0.86 -10.19
CA ILE A 77 -7.36 -0.32 -8.87
C ILE A 77 -7.86 -1.27 -7.79
N VAL A 78 -7.04 -1.51 -6.78
CA VAL A 78 -7.39 -2.23 -5.55
C VAL A 78 -7.26 -1.31 -4.35
N ILE A 79 -8.33 -1.22 -3.54
CA ILE A 79 -8.39 -0.47 -2.27
C ILE A 79 -8.48 -1.48 -1.13
N SER A 80 -7.63 -1.33 -0.12
CA SER A 80 -7.57 -2.26 1.00
C SER A 80 -8.83 -2.20 1.89
N THR A 81 -9.42 -3.34 2.20
CA THR A 81 -10.31 -3.51 3.35
C THR A 81 -9.51 -3.91 4.59
N ASP A 82 -8.48 -4.70 4.40
CA ASP A 82 -7.46 -5.02 5.38
C ASP A 82 -6.12 -5.35 4.69
N THR A 83 -5.08 -5.50 5.50
CA THR A 83 -3.76 -5.92 5.03
C THR A 83 -3.17 -6.98 5.94
N VAL A 84 -2.28 -7.83 5.38
CA VAL A 84 -1.51 -8.82 6.13
C VAL A 84 -0.12 -8.99 5.52
N GLN A 85 0.88 -9.31 6.35
CA GLN A 85 2.22 -9.66 5.88
C GLN A 85 2.26 -11.14 5.47
N HIS A 86 2.32 -11.43 4.17
CA HIS A 86 2.31 -12.81 3.66
C HIS A 86 3.62 -13.57 3.92
N ASP A 87 4.69 -12.87 4.21
CA ASP A 87 6.02 -13.39 4.48
C ASP A 87 6.35 -13.47 5.98
N MET A 88 5.42 -13.11 6.88
CA MET A 88 5.55 -13.34 8.29
C MET A 88 5.34 -14.83 8.57
N ASP A 89 6.40 -15.50 9.00
CA ASP A 89 6.40 -16.94 9.29
C ASP A 89 6.90 -17.23 10.71
N ALA A 90 5.99 -17.56 11.59
CA ALA A 90 6.25 -18.04 12.94
C ALA A 90 5.67 -19.45 13.15
N THR A 91 5.49 -20.22 12.07
CA THR A 91 4.89 -21.55 12.09
C THR A 91 5.71 -22.54 12.93
N GLY A 92 7.02 -22.36 12.99
CA GLY A 92 7.90 -23.14 13.87
C GLY A 92 7.59 -22.99 15.37
N PHE A 93 6.83 -21.96 15.76
CA PHE A 93 6.32 -21.73 17.11
C PHE A 93 4.83 -22.06 17.24
N GLY A 94 4.21 -22.66 16.21
CA GLY A 94 2.80 -23.06 16.21
C GLY A 94 1.80 -21.96 15.84
N TYR A 95 2.26 -20.85 15.28
CA TYR A 95 1.38 -19.82 14.73
C TYR A 95 1.01 -20.11 13.27
N ASP A 96 -0.14 -19.63 12.84
CA ASP A 96 -0.49 -19.68 11.43
C ASP A 96 0.37 -18.71 10.61
N PRO A 97 0.58 -18.94 9.29
CA PRO A 97 1.27 -18.02 8.40
C PRO A 97 0.62 -16.63 8.44
N GLY A 98 1.44 -15.58 8.44
CA GLY A 98 0.99 -14.18 8.52
C GLY A 98 0.73 -13.69 9.95
N VAL A 99 0.67 -14.59 10.94
CA VAL A 99 0.46 -14.20 12.33
C VAL A 99 1.74 -13.66 12.96
N ILE A 100 1.67 -12.44 13.46
CA ILE A 100 2.75 -11.79 14.22
C ILE A 100 2.61 -12.20 15.68
N PRO A 101 3.56 -12.96 16.25
CA PRO A 101 3.47 -13.41 17.63
C PRO A 101 3.29 -12.27 18.64
N ARG A 102 2.44 -12.47 19.63
CA ARG A 102 2.17 -11.53 20.74
C ARG A 102 1.51 -10.21 20.33
N MET A 103 1.10 -10.04 19.08
CA MET A 103 0.24 -8.92 18.69
C MET A 103 -1.25 -9.30 18.84
N GLU A 104 -2.08 -8.33 19.15
CA GLU A 104 -3.54 -8.49 19.27
C GLU A 104 -4.16 -8.88 17.91
N THR A 105 -3.61 -8.32 16.83
CA THR A 105 -4.02 -8.64 15.45
C THR A 105 -2.82 -8.72 14.53
N SER A 106 -2.98 -9.44 13.44
CA SER A 106 -2.03 -9.49 12.31
C SER A 106 -2.68 -9.12 10.99
N PHE A 107 -4.00 -8.87 11.03
CA PHE A 107 -4.82 -8.40 9.92
C PHE A 107 -5.27 -6.98 10.25
N PHE A 108 -4.64 -6.00 9.63
CA PHE A 108 -4.86 -4.59 9.93
C PHE A 108 -5.98 -4.04 9.06
N LYS A 109 -7.13 -3.74 9.68
CA LYS A 109 -8.31 -3.20 8.99
C LYS A 109 -8.10 -1.74 8.62
N ALA A 110 -8.39 -1.41 7.36
CA ALA A 110 -8.45 -0.05 6.88
C ALA A 110 -9.64 0.71 7.51
N ASP A 111 -9.55 2.02 7.60
CA ASP A 111 -10.68 2.85 8.06
C ASP A 111 -11.78 2.89 6.97
N ASN A 112 -13.00 2.49 7.31
CA ASN A 112 -14.10 2.39 6.36
C ASN A 112 -14.42 3.72 5.67
N ARG A 113 -14.29 4.86 6.34
CA ARG A 113 -14.57 6.18 5.75
C ARG A 113 -13.50 6.52 4.71
N LEU A 114 -12.24 6.16 4.96
CA LEU A 114 -11.16 6.34 3.99
C LEU A 114 -11.32 5.40 2.80
N VAL A 115 -11.78 4.16 3.02
CA VAL A 115 -12.08 3.19 1.94
C VAL A 115 -13.20 3.72 1.04
N GLU A 116 -14.32 4.13 1.62
CA GLU A 116 -15.47 4.68 0.88
C GLU A 116 -15.09 5.96 0.10
N ALA A 117 -14.34 6.85 0.72
CA ALA A 117 -13.87 8.07 0.06
C ALA A 117 -12.90 7.76 -1.09
N ALA A 118 -11.97 6.81 -0.90
CA ALA A 118 -11.05 6.39 -1.93
C ALA A 118 -11.77 5.72 -3.11
N GLU A 119 -12.75 4.86 -2.82
CA GLU A 119 -13.56 4.21 -3.85
C GLU A 119 -14.34 5.23 -4.69
N ALA A 120 -15.00 6.19 -4.04
CA ALA A 120 -15.74 7.25 -4.72
C ALA A 120 -14.80 8.10 -5.60
N ALA A 121 -13.66 8.52 -5.06
CA ALA A 121 -12.67 9.33 -5.77
C ALA A 121 -12.07 8.59 -6.98
N CYS A 122 -11.73 7.31 -6.83
CA CYS A 122 -11.20 6.52 -7.95
C CYS A 122 -12.23 6.36 -9.07
N ARG A 123 -13.50 6.05 -8.72
CA ARG A 123 -14.58 5.91 -9.73
C ARG A 123 -14.87 7.22 -10.47
N GLU A 124 -14.72 8.35 -9.80
CA GLU A 124 -14.89 9.67 -10.42
C GLU A 124 -13.69 10.04 -11.31
N ALA A 125 -12.47 9.82 -10.82
CA ALA A 125 -11.24 10.24 -11.52
C ALA A 125 -10.93 9.37 -12.75
N VAL A 126 -11.22 8.05 -12.65
CA VAL A 126 -10.88 7.06 -13.70
C VAL A 126 -12.08 6.14 -13.98
N PRO A 127 -13.17 6.66 -14.58
CA PRO A 127 -14.43 5.92 -14.75
C PRO A 127 -14.33 4.67 -15.66
N ASP A 128 -13.30 4.60 -16.50
CA ASP A 128 -13.05 3.47 -17.41
C ASP A 128 -12.23 2.34 -16.78
N VAL A 129 -11.82 2.50 -15.50
CA VAL A 129 -11.00 1.55 -14.75
C VAL A 129 -11.85 0.83 -13.70
N ASN A 130 -11.66 -0.49 -13.55
CA ASN A 130 -12.34 -1.23 -12.50
C ASN A 130 -11.70 -0.93 -11.14
N VAL A 131 -12.56 -0.73 -10.13
CA VAL A 131 -12.15 -0.49 -8.75
C VAL A 131 -12.64 -1.64 -7.89
N PHE A 132 -11.72 -2.36 -7.28
CA PHE A 132 -11.96 -3.48 -6.38
C PHE A 132 -11.63 -3.08 -4.94
N THR A 133 -12.38 -3.62 -4.00
CA THR A 133 -12.09 -3.50 -2.56
C THR A 133 -11.84 -4.88 -1.98
N GLY A 134 -10.77 -5.02 -1.18
CA GLY A 134 -10.44 -6.31 -0.59
C GLY A 134 -9.06 -6.31 0.09
N ARG A 135 -8.58 -7.51 0.41
CA ARG A 135 -7.31 -7.68 1.09
C ARG A 135 -6.13 -7.40 0.18
N ILE A 136 -5.17 -6.60 0.69
CA ILE A 136 -3.85 -6.41 0.08
C ILE A 136 -2.82 -7.13 0.96
N VAL A 137 -1.93 -7.92 0.34
CA VAL A 137 -0.91 -8.65 1.07
C VAL A 137 0.47 -8.11 0.77
N SER A 138 1.33 -8.00 1.78
CA SER A 138 2.67 -7.42 1.64
C SER A 138 3.76 -8.38 2.07
N GLY A 139 4.91 -8.29 1.40
CA GLY A 139 6.13 -8.99 1.81
C GLY A 139 7.36 -8.34 1.19
N ASP A 140 8.55 -8.55 1.79
CA ASP A 140 9.82 -8.09 1.24
C ASP A 140 10.27 -8.99 0.07
N GLN A 141 9.35 -9.21 -0.88
CA GLN A 141 9.54 -10.08 -2.02
C GLN A 141 8.80 -9.54 -3.25
N PHE A 142 9.52 -9.37 -4.36
CA PHE A 142 8.89 -9.16 -5.65
C PHE A 142 8.36 -10.50 -6.17
N VAL A 143 7.04 -10.67 -6.19
CA VAL A 143 6.39 -11.90 -6.63
C VAL A 143 6.32 -11.93 -8.15
N SER A 144 7.08 -12.84 -8.76
CA SER A 144 7.24 -12.96 -10.21
C SER A 144 7.22 -14.40 -10.72
N ASP A 145 6.63 -15.30 -9.93
CA ASP A 145 6.46 -16.71 -10.33
C ASP A 145 5.10 -17.24 -9.87
N ARG A 146 4.55 -18.14 -10.67
CA ARG A 146 3.20 -18.70 -10.48
C ARG A 146 3.06 -19.54 -9.20
N GLU A 147 4.12 -20.21 -8.77
CA GLU A 147 4.09 -21.05 -7.56
C GLU A 147 3.92 -20.16 -6.33
N THR A 148 4.73 -19.12 -6.20
CA THR A 148 4.63 -18.14 -5.10
C THR A 148 3.30 -17.41 -5.12
N LYS A 149 2.83 -16.94 -6.29
CA LYS A 149 1.51 -16.36 -6.46
C LYS A 149 0.41 -17.27 -5.90
N ASN A 150 0.36 -18.52 -6.37
CA ASN A 150 -0.68 -19.47 -5.95
C ASN A 150 -0.61 -19.79 -4.46
N ARG A 151 0.59 -19.89 -3.90
CA ARG A 151 0.79 -20.11 -2.46
C ARG A 151 0.24 -18.93 -1.65
N ILE A 152 0.52 -17.70 -2.05
CA ILE A 152 0.03 -16.49 -1.37
C ILE A 152 -1.49 -16.38 -1.52
N SER A 153 -2.00 -16.50 -2.73
CA SER A 153 -3.44 -16.39 -3.02
C SER A 153 -4.26 -17.43 -2.23
N SER A 154 -3.83 -18.69 -2.23
CA SER A 154 -4.54 -19.76 -1.52
C SER A 154 -4.53 -19.63 0.01
N ARG A 155 -3.54 -18.95 0.58
CA ARG A 155 -3.40 -18.79 2.04
C ARG A 155 -4.09 -17.55 2.58
N PHE A 156 -4.05 -16.47 1.84
CA PHE A 156 -4.43 -15.15 2.37
C PHE A 156 -5.67 -14.55 1.74
N ASP A 157 -6.17 -15.13 0.63
CA ASP A 157 -7.32 -14.60 -0.12
C ASP A 157 -7.14 -13.10 -0.47
N GLY A 158 -5.90 -12.74 -0.86
CA GLY A 158 -5.51 -11.39 -1.23
C GLY A 158 -5.86 -11.08 -2.69
N LEU A 159 -6.27 -9.85 -2.97
CA LEU A 159 -6.54 -9.37 -4.33
C LEU A 159 -5.26 -9.00 -5.08
N CYS A 160 -4.28 -8.44 -4.37
CA CYS A 160 -2.97 -8.08 -4.93
C CYS A 160 -1.86 -8.17 -3.89
N THR A 161 -0.61 -8.18 -4.36
CA THR A 161 0.60 -8.25 -3.52
C THR A 161 1.55 -7.11 -3.85
N GLU A 162 2.18 -6.56 -2.83
CA GLU A 162 3.16 -5.49 -2.90
C GLU A 162 4.14 -5.56 -1.72
N MET A 163 4.92 -4.51 -1.43
CA MET A 163 6.05 -4.64 -0.51
C MET A 163 5.98 -3.71 0.72
N GLU A 164 4.96 -2.88 0.90
CA GLU A 164 4.93 -1.82 1.93
C GLU A 164 3.64 -1.76 2.75
N GLY A 165 2.48 -1.97 2.11
CA GLY A 165 1.17 -1.62 2.64
C GLY A 165 0.87 -2.21 4.01
N ALA A 166 1.17 -3.49 4.25
CA ALA A 166 0.92 -4.09 5.56
C ALA A 166 1.85 -3.57 6.66
N ALA A 167 3.08 -3.14 6.31
CA ALA A 167 3.98 -2.50 7.28
C ALA A 167 3.51 -1.08 7.64
N ILE A 168 3.02 -0.32 6.67
CA ILE A 168 2.38 0.98 6.89
C ILE A 168 1.15 0.80 7.79
N ALA A 169 0.29 -0.15 7.45
CA ALA A 169 -0.92 -0.46 8.19
C ALA A 169 -0.62 -0.89 9.64
N GLN A 170 0.38 -1.75 9.85
CA GLN A 170 0.82 -2.15 11.18
C GLN A 170 1.33 -0.95 11.99
N ALA A 171 2.19 -0.11 11.40
CA ALA A 171 2.71 1.07 12.09
C ALA A 171 1.60 2.09 12.39
N ALA A 172 0.66 2.31 11.47
CA ALA A 172 -0.50 3.16 11.69
C ALA A 172 -1.40 2.61 12.81
N TRP A 173 -1.70 1.31 12.80
CA TRP A 173 -2.48 0.64 13.84
C TRP A 173 -1.83 0.77 15.22
N LEU A 174 -0.51 0.55 15.33
CA LEU A 174 0.24 0.70 16.59
C LEU A 174 0.19 2.14 17.14
N ASN A 175 0.03 3.13 16.27
CA ASN A 175 -0.08 4.54 16.62
C ASN A 175 -1.54 5.03 16.72
N GLY A 176 -2.54 4.16 16.50
CA GLY A 176 -3.96 4.54 16.52
C GLY A 176 -4.38 5.47 15.39
N ILE A 177 -3.64 5.46 14.27
CA ILE A 177 -3.88 6.32 13.11
C ILE A 177 -4.69 5.56 12.05
N PRO A 178 -5.84 6.08 11.58
CA PRO A 178 -6.60 5.48 10.49
C PRO A 178 -5.79 5.49 9.19
N PHE A 179 -5.96 4.45 8.38
CA PHE A 179 -5.24 4.31 7.11
C PHE A 179 -6.09 3.68 6.01
N VAL A 180 -5.63 3.85 4.78
CA VAL A 180 -6.08 3.11 3.60
C VAL A 180 -4.90 2.90 2.64
N ILE A 181 -4.85 1.73 2.00
CA ILE A 181 -3.85 1.37 0.99
C ILE A 181 -4.55 1.28 -0.36
N ILE A 182 -4.01 1.96 -1.37
CA ILE A 182 -4.55 2.01 -2.73
C ILE A 182 -3.46 1.54 -3.69
N ARG A 183 -3.78 0.64 -4.60
CA ARG A 183 -2.84 0.09 -5.58
C ARG A 183 -3.40 0.09 -6.99
N ALA A 184 -2.63 0.63 -7.93
CA ALA A 184 -2.85 0.38 -9.35
C ALA A 184 -2.12 -0.91 -9.74
N ILE A 185 -2.76 -1.78 -10.50
CA ILE A 185 -2.17 -3.06 -10.87
C ILE A 185 -1.19 -2.88 -12.03
N SER A 186 0.08 -3.23 -11.80
CA SER A 186 1.17 -3.11 -12.77
C SER A 186 1.47 -4.41 -13.50
N ASP A 187 1.16 -5.54 -12.88
CA ASP A 187 1.49 -6.87 -13.39
C ASP A 187 0.59 -7.95 -12.80
N LYS A 188 0.74 -9.18 -13.26
CA LYS A 188 -0.06 -10.31 -12.80
C LYS A 188 0.59 -11.13 -11.67
N ALA A 189 1.68 -10.65 -11.07
CA ALA A 189 2.46 -11.36 -10.04
C ALA A 189 2.82 -12.81 -10.44
N ASP A 190 3.11 -13.04 -11.71
CA ASP A 190 3.47 -14.35 -12.25
C ASP A 190 4.68 -14.25 -13.19
N ASP A 191 4.90 -15.26 -14.01
CA ASP A 191 6.08 -15.35 -14.90
C ASP A 191 6.20 -14.18 -15.89
N SER A 192 5.14 -13.40 -16.10
CA SER A 192 5.13 -12.19 -16.94
C SER A 192 5.54 -10.90 -16.20
N ALA A 193 5.49 -10.90 -14.86
CA ALA A 193 5.65 -9.70 -14.03
C ALA A 193 6.93 -8.90 -14.30
N THR A 194 8.05 -9.56 -14.58
CA THR A 194 9.34 -8.90 -14.86
C THR A 194 9.34 -8.11 -16.16
N VAL A 195 8.45 -8.44 -17.10
CA VAL A 195 8.26 -7.74 -18.37
C VAL A 195 7.21 -6.65 -18.24
N ASP A 196 6.13 -6.95 -17.54
CA ASP A 196 4.98 -6.06 -17.37
C ASP A 196 5.32 -4.86 -16.47
N TYR A 197 6.00 -5.09 -15.35
CA TYR A 197 6.31 -4.05 -14.37
C TYR A 197 6.98 -2.80 -14.96
N PRO A 198 8.10 -2.88 -15.72
CA PRO A 198 8.74 -1.68 -16.26
C PRO A 198 7.89 -0.96 -17.31
N THR A 199 6.97 -1.68 -17.96
CA THR A 199 6.09 -1.14 -19.00
C THR A 199 4.95 -0.35 -18.37
N PHE A 200 4.33 -0.88 -17.31
CA PHE A 200 3.12 -0.35 -16.72
C PHE A 200 3.36 0.54 -15.50
N GLU A 201 4.55 0.50 -14.86
CA GLU A 201 4.89 1.40 -13.76
C GLU A 201 4.64 2.87 -14.12
N ARG A 202 5.05 3.29 -15.32
CA ARG A 202 4.83 4.67 -15.80
C ARG A 202 3.36 4.99 -16.02
N GLN A 203 2.61 4.07 -16.61
CA GLN A 203 1.17 4.27 -16.85
C GLN A 203 0.37 4.30 -15.55
N ALA A 204 0.70 3.43 -14.59
CA ALA A 204 0.07 3.41 -13.28
C ALA A 204 0.34 4.68 -12.43
N ILE A 205 1.42 5.43 -12.74
CA ILE A 205 1.75 6.69 -12.06
C ILE A 205 0.97 7.87 -12.65
N GLU A 206 0.52 7.77 -13.90
CA GLU A 206 -0.21 8.84 -14.61
C GLU A 206 -1.71 8.84 -14.27
N HIS A 207 -2.25 7.76 -13.75
CA HIS A 207 -3.62 7.61 -13.23
C HIS A 207 -3.67 7.83 -11.72
#